data_ee782a7666e253e60cdf152e639f5153
#
_entry.id   ee782a7666e253e60cdf152e639f5153
#
_cell.length_a   1.000
_cell.length_b   1.000
_cell.length_c   1.000
_cell.angle_alpha   90.00
_cell.angle_beta   90.00
_cell.angle_gamma   90.00
#
_symmetry.space_group_name_H-M   'P 1'
#
loop_
_entity.id
_entity.type
_entity.pdbx_description
1 polymer ?
#
loop_
_entity_poly.entity_id
_entity_poly.type
_entity_poly.pdbx_seq_one_letter_code
_entity_poly.pdbx_strand_id
1 'polypeptide(L)' 'MTELVFLVEEAPEGGYTARALGTSIVTEADDLPGLRAAVRDAVRCHFEPADRPKLIRLHLVHDEVIAA' A
#
# COMPACT_ATOMS: atom_id res chain seq x y z
N MET A 1 6.80 0.85 16.51
CA MET A 1 5.68 0.53 15.59
C MET A 1 5.74 -0.92 15.18
N THR A 2 4.69 -1.68 15.42
CA THR A 2 4.66 -3.10 15.08
C THR A 2 4.00 -3.36 13.74
N GLU A 3 3.04 -2.53 13.36
CA GLU A 3 2.28 -2.69 12.12
C GLU A 3 2.06 -1.34 11.46
N LEU A 4 2.19 -1.31 10.13
CA LEU A 4 1.85 -0.15 9.32
C LEU A 4 0.77 -0.56 8.33
N VAL A 5 -0.32 0.19 8.28
CA VAL A 5 -1.45 -0.08 7.40
C VAL A 5 -1.36 0.79 6.16
N PHE A 6 -1.53 0.16 5.01
CA PHE A 6 -1.67 0.86 3.73
C PHE A 6 -3.09 0.68 3.21
N LEU A 7 -3.70 1.78 2.81
CA LEU A 7 -4.95 1.77 2.08
C LEU A 7 -4.63 1.55 0.60
N VAL A 8 -5.14 0.47 0.03
CA VAL A 8 -4.88 0.10 -1.36
C VAL A 8 -6.15 0.27 -2.18
N GLU A 9 -6.05 1.03 -3.25
CA GLU A 9 -7.18 1.29 -4.15
C GLU A 9 -6.79 0.93 -5.57
N GLU A 10 -7.76 0.43 -6.35
CA GLU A 10 -7.56 0.21 -7.77
C GLU A 10 -7.63 1.54 -8.51
N ALA A 11 -6.68 1.76 -9.43
CA ALA A 11 -6.72 2.93 -10.30
C ALA A 11 -7.74 2.70 -11.42
N PRO A 12 -8.46 3.76 -11.86
CA PRO A 12 -9.45 3.63 -12.93
C PRO A 12 -8.88 3.08 -14.25
N GLU A 13 -7.61 3.32 -14.49
CA GLU A 13 -6.92 2.91 -15.72
C GLU A 13 -6.21 1.56 -15.57
N GLY A 14 -6.40 0.90 -14.45
CA GLY A 14 -5.69 -0.33 -14.10
C GLY A 14 -4.58 -0.07 -13.11
N GLY A 15 -4.13 -1.13 -12.45
CA GLY A 15 -3.10 -1.01 -11.43
C GLY A 15 -3.66 -0.63 -10.08
N TYR A 16 -2.75 -0.41 -9.13
CA TYR A 16 -3.08 -0.16 -7.72
C TYR A 16 -2.23 0.96 -7.17
N THR A 17 -2.84 1.73 -6.26
CA THR A 17 -2.11 2.70 -5.45
C THR A 17 -2.19 2.28 -3.99
N ALA A 18 -1.12 2.50 -3.24
CA ALA A 18 -1.06 2.21 -1.81
C ALA A 18 -0.62 3.46 -1.06
N ARG A 19 -1.36 3.81 -0.03
CA ARG A 19 -1.08 4.99 0.79
C ARG A 19 -1.03 4.57 2.25
N ALA A 20 0.08 4.86 2.91
CA ALA A 20 0.21 4.57 4.34
C ALA A 20 -0.70 5.46 5.17
N LEU A 21 -1.30 4.89 6.20
CA LEU A 21 -2.10 5.64 7.16
C LEU A 21 -1.20 6.08 8.31
N GLY A 22 -1.14 7.39 8.51
CA GLY A 22 -0.36 7.97 9.60
C GLY A 22 1.07 8.35 9.24
N THR A 23 1.51 8.15 8.01
CA THR A 23 2.81 8.59 7.53
C THR A 23 2.75 8.88 6.03
N SER A 24 3.70 9.64 5.53
CA SER A 24 3.70 10.12 4.14
C SER A 24 4.41 9.14 3.21
N ILE A 25 3.80 7.98 2.97
CA ILE A 25 4.30 7.02 2.01
C ILE A 25 3.19 6.72 1.01
N VAL A 26 3.47 6.91 -0.28
CA VAL A 26 2.56 6.56 -1.37
C VAL A 26 3.35 5.83 -2.43
N THR A 27 2.81 4.72 -2.91
CA THR A 27 3.42 3.97 -4.01
C THR A 27 2.34 3.38 -4.89
N GLU A 28 2.75 2.88 -6.06
CA GLU A 28 1.83 2.29 -7.02
C GLU A 28 2.51 1.18 -7.80
N ALA A 29 1.70 0.29 -8.38
CA ALA A 29 2.18 -0.80 -9.23
C ALA A 29 1.05 -1.29 -10.13
N ASP A 30 1.41 -2.03 -11.17
CA ASP A 30 0.45 -2.54 -12.13
C ASP A 30 -0.36 -3.73 -11.61
N ASP A 31 0.21 -4.49 -10.68
CA ASP A 31 -0.43 -5.67 -10.10
C ASP A 31 -0.13 -5.79 -8.61
N LEU A 32 -0.81 -6.73 -7.95
CA LEU A 32 -0.63 -6.91 -6.51
C LEU A 32 0.76 -7.42 -6.12
N PRO A 33 1.36 -8.40 -6.83
CA PRO A 33 2.73 -8.80 -6.50
C PRO A 33 3.73 -7.65 -6.60
N GLY A 34 3.62 -6.83 -7.65
CA GLY A 34 4.43 -5.63 -7.82
C GLY A 34 4.19 -4.61 -6.71
N LEU A 35 2.93 -4.45 -6.32
CA LEU A 35 2.59 -3.52 -5.24
C LEU A 35 3.19 -3.96 -3.91
N ARG A 36 3.14 -5.25 -3.59
CA ARG A 36 3.75 -5.77 -2.35
C ARG A 36 5.25 -5.47 -2.32
N ALA A 37 5.93 -5.69 -3.43
CA ALA A 37 7.37 -5.39 -3.54
C ALA A 37 7.63 -3.89 -3.38
N ALA A 38 6.83 -3.05 -4.05
CA ALA A 38 6.97 -1.60 -3.99
C ALA A 38 6.72 -1.08 -2.56
N VAL A 39 5.73 -1.60 -1.87
CA VAL A 39 5.41 -1.21 -0.49
C VAL A 39 6.56 -1.59 0.45
N ARG A 40 7.07 -2.82 0.34
CA ARG A 40 8.21 -3.26 1.17
C ARG A 40 9.43 -2.36 0.95
N ASP A 41 9.70 -2.03 -0.29
CA ASP A 41 10.84 -1.19 -0.64
C ASP A 41 10.67 0.22 -0.10
N ALA A 42 9.48 0.79 -0.24
CA ALA A 42 9.16 2.12 0.28
C ALA A 42 9.31 2.19 1.81
N VAL A 43 8.86 1.16 2.51
CA VAL A 43 9.01 1.07 3.98
C VAL A 43 10.48 1.00 4.38
N ARG A 44 11.28 0.20 3.68
CA ARG A 44 12.71 0.11 3.96
C ARG A 44 13.42 1.45 3.76
N CYS A 45 13.01 2.20 2.75
CA CYS A 45 13.61 3.51 2.47
C CYS A 45 13.16 4.59 3.44
N HIS A 46 11.94 4.49 3.95
CA HIS A 46 11.36 5.51 4.83
C HIS A 46 11.80 5.39 6.28
N PHE A 47 11.98 4.19 6.77
CA PHE A 47 12.32 3.92 8.17
C PHE A 47 13.74 3.41 8.34
N GLU A 48 14.41 3.84 9.41
CA GLU A 48 15.64 3.22 9.83
C GLU A 48 15.36 1.77 10.28
N PRO A 49 16.33 0.84 10.18
CA PRO A 49 16.08 -0.55 10.51
C PRO A 49 15.47 -0.79 11.90
N ALA A 50 15.86 0.01 12.89
CA ALA A 50 15.35 -0.12 14.25
C ALA A 50 13.89 0.36 14.38
N ASP A 51 13.44 1.20 13.47
CA ASP A 51 12.11 1.83 13.52
C ASP A 51 11.11 1.20 12.55
N ARG A 52 11.56 0.26 11.73
CA ARG A 52 10.69 -0.39 10.75
C ARG A 52 9.56 -1.16 11.41
N PRO A 53 8.33 -1.06 10.87
CA PRO A 53 7.25 -1.94 11.32
C PRO A 53 7.60 -3.39 11.02
N LYS A 54 7.19 -4.29 11.88
CA LYS A 54 7.41 -5.73 11.69
C LYS A 54 6.41 -6.32 10.71
N LEU A 55 5.23 -5.71 10.64
CA LEU A 55 4.14 -6.15 9.77
C LEU A 55 3.66 -4.99 8.93
N ILE A 56 3.29 -5.29 7.70
CA ILE A 56 2.63 -4.36 6.79
C ILE A 56 1.27 -4.95 6.46
N ARG A 57 0.22 -4.17 6.70
CA ARG A 57 -1.13 -4.59 6.35
C ARG A 57 -1.58 -3.83 5.11
N LEU A 58 -2.00 -4.56 4.09
CA LEU A 58 -2.61 -3.97 2.91
C LEU A 58 -4.12 -4.09 3.07
N HIS A 59 -4.79 -2.95 3.23
CA HIS A 59 -6.24 -2.88 3.31
C HIS A 59 -6.76 -2.54 1.92
N LEU A 60 -7.30 -3.55 1.22
CA LEU A 60 -7.75 -3.43 -0.16
C LEU A 60 -9.19 -2.95 -0.21
N VAL A 61 -9.42 -1.89 -0.96
CA VAL A 61 -10.75 -1.35 -1.21
C VAL A 61 -11.11 -1.63 -2.66
N HIS A 62 -12.27 -2.23 -2.86
CA HIS A 62 -12.78 -2.55 -4.18
C HIS A 62 -14.22 -2.02 -4.30
N ASP A 63 -14.44 -1.14 -5.26
CA ASP A 63 -15.75 -0.58 -5.54
C ASP A 63 -16.33 -1.26 -6.77
N GLU A 64 -17.60 -1.57 -6.70
CA GLU A 64 -18.32 -2.10 -7.85
C GLU A 64 -19.56 -1.24 -8.09
N VAL A 65 -19.72 -0.78 -9.31
CA VAL A 65 -20.87 0.03 -9.72
C VAL A 65 -21.76 -0.80 -10.63
N ILE A 66 -23.00 -0.97 -10.22
CA ILE A 66 -24.00 -1.68 -11.02
C ILE A 66 -25.15 -0.74 -11.37
N ALA A 67 -25.84 -1.04 -12.47
CA ALA A 67 -27.03 -0.29 -12.85
C ALA A 67 -28.16 -0.61 -11.88
N ALA A 68 -28.90 0.44 -11.48
CA ALA A 68 -30.04 0.29 -10.56
C ALA A 68 -31.28 -0.32 -11.26
#